data_9b0e717ee695d03e1a1a944dce1b6743
#
_entry.id   9b0e717ee695d03e1a1a944dce1b6743
#
_cell.length_a   1.000
_cell.length_b   1.000
_cell.length_c   1.000
_cell.angle_alpha   90.00
_cell.angle_beta   90.00
_cell.angle_gamma   90.00
#
_symmetry.space_group_name_H-M   'P 1'
#
loop_
_entity.id
_entity.type
_entity.pdbx_description
1 polymer ?
#
loop_
_entity_poly.entity_id
_entity_poly.type
_entity_poly.pdbx_seq_one_letter_code
_entity_poly.pdbx_strand_id
1 'polypeptide(L)'
;MKRGFVAAIAGAILLAGAVFAWNAVRQEREFRRLIAAGDAAITRDQTYEAIEAFSGALALKHDSMLAYLKRGDSYRRRGELSAALRDLRDASSLDPTATRPLELLGDVNVAMGRYERAADVYRRYLSLDDRAPHVLYKLALAYYRNGQTALAVEPLRRAVALDDRLAEAHYLLAMCLKDQKHDAEAMQSLTRALDINPALGAAREELADLDLAQGNTRDGIAQLEALAALEPSRPQRLVDVGLAYAHAGEYDHAITTLGRAAERYPDAEVVYVALGRIWLSQAEAHKDRVALSKALQALEAAAARATASSDTLTLYGRALLLSGQIDASERILQQATSTLPVEPVAFFYLSGAAERRGHVSAARDALVKYLSLIDDDQKALLSGHVADLSARMNRHR
;
A
#
# COMPACT_ATOMS: atom_id res chain seq x y z
N MET A 1 -63.58 -28.94 -55.48
CA MET A 1 -62.24 -28.27 -55.50
C MET A 1 -61.93 -27.39 -54.28
N LYS A 2 -62.84 -26.58 -53.75
CA LYS A 2 -62.55 -25.68 -52.60
C LYS A 2 -62.14 -26.41 -51.34
N ARG A 3 -62.69 -27.59 -50.98
CA ARG A 3 -62.33 -28.34 -49.75
C ARG A 3 -60.91 -28.94 -49.74
N GLY A 4 -60.47 -29.43 -50.95
CA GLY A 4 -59.10 -29.95 -51.07
C GLY A 4 -58.02 -28.88 -50.97
N PHE A 5 -58.29 -27.67 -51.48
CA PHE A 5 -57.37 -26.52 -51.37
C PHE A 5 -57.24 -26.02 -49.97
N VAL A 6 -58.32 -25.95 -49.17
CA VAL A 6 -58.31 -25.59 -47.80
C VAL A 6 -57.54 -26.61 -46.97
N ALA A 7 -57.68 -27.89 -47.17
CA ALA A 7 -56.94 -28.96 -46.52
C ALA A 7 -55.44 -28.91 -46.84
N ALA A 8 -55.07 -28.59 -48.07
CA ALA A 8 -53.66 -28.44 -48.45
C ALA A 8 -53.00 -27.22 -47.78
N ILE A 9 -53.71 -26.08 -47.66
CA ILE A 9 -53.21 -24.89 -46.92
C ILE A 9 -53.04 -25.20 -45.41
N ALA A 10 -54.02 -25.85 -44.78
CA ALA A 10 -53.95 -26.25 -43.41
C ALA A 10 -52.79 -27.22 -43.16
N GLY A 11 -52.55 -28.17 -44.02
CA GLY A 11 -51.38 -29.07 -43.94
C GLY A 11 -50.04 -28.33 -44.11
N ALA A 12 -49.94 -27.35 -44.99
CA ALA A 12 -48.75 -26.55 -45.18
C ALA A 12 -48.46 -25.67 -43.95
N ILE A 13 -49.49 -25.08 -43.31
CA ILE A 13 -49.34 -24.30 -42.05
C ILE A 13 -48.88 -25.19 -40.92
N LEU A 14 -49.42 -26.39 -40.77
CA LEU A 14 -49.01 -27.34 -39.75
C LEU A 14 -47.55 -27.80 -39.93
N LEU A 15 -47.14 -28.09 -41.19
CA LEU A 15 -45.75 -28.44 -41.49
C LEU A 15 -44.80 -27.29 -41.24
N ALA A 16 -45.14 -26.05 -41.64
CA ALA A 16 -44.34 -24.85 -41.34
C ALA A 16 -44.20 -24.63 -39.82
N GLY A 17 -45.31 -24.80 -39.07
CA GLY A 17 -45.30 -24.73 -37.60
C GLY A 17 -44.40 -25.80 -36.96
N ALA A 18 -44.46 -27.04 -37.44
CA ALA A 18 -43.63 -28.13 -36.97
C ALA A 18 -42.12 -27.89 -37.27
N VAL A 19 -41.79 -27.40 -38.46
CA VAL A 19 -40.41 -27.03 -38.83
C VAL A 19 -39.91 -25.87 -37.96
N PHE A 20 -40.74 -24.86 -37.74
CA PHE A 20 -40.40 -23.73 -36.88
C PHE A 20 -40.14 -24.18 -35.42
N ALA A 21 -41.03 -24.99 -34.86
CA ALA A 21 -40.88 -25.54 -33.52
C ALA A 21 -39.62 -26.43 -33.39
N TRP A 22 -39.37 -27.27 -34.39
CA TRP A 22 -38.16 -28.10 -34.41
C TRP A 22 -36.87 -27.24 -34.45
N ASN A 23 -36.83 -26.21 -35.30
CA ASN A 23 -35.71 -25.30 -35.41
C ASN A 23 -35.50 -24.54 -34.06
N ALA A 24 -36.58 -24.07 -33.44
CA ALA A 24 -36.50 -23.39 -32.16
C ALA A 24 -35.92 -24.32 -31.04
N VAL A 25 -36.38 -25.57 -30.96
CA VAL A 25 -35.86 -26.57 -30.03
C VAL A 25 -34.38 -26.88 -30.30
N ARG A 26 -34.01 -27.02 -31.60
CA ARG A 26 -32.61 -27.26 -31.98
C ARG A 26 -31.71 -26.09 -31.59
N GLN A 27 -32.14 -24.87 -31.86
CA GLN A 27 -31.40 -23.64 -31.50
C GLN A 27 -31.25 -23.52 -29.97
N GLU A 28 -32.30 -23.82 -29.22
CA GLU A 28 -32.24 -23.82 -27.76
C GLU A 28 -31.26 -24.87 -27.21
N ARG A 29 -31.24 -26.07 -27.77
CA ARG A 29 -30.28 -27.13 -27.36
C ARG A 29 -28.85 -26.73 -27.66
N GLU A 30 -28.56 -26.14 -28.82
CA GLU A 30 -27.23 -25.70 -29.19
C GLU A 30 -26.79 -24.50 -28.33
N PHE A 31 -27.70 -23.55 -28.06
CA PHE A 31 -27.43 -22.47 -27.12
C PHE A 31 -26.99 -23.00 -25.73
N ARG A 32 -27.77 -23.93 -25.16
CA ARG A 32 -27.43 -24.54 -23.85
C ARG A 32 -26.11 -25.30 -23.89
N ARG A 33 -25.82 -26.00 -25.01
CA ARG A 33 -24.54 -26.68 -25.18
C ARG A 33 -23.36 -25.72 -25.19
N LEU A 34 -23.48 -24.61 -25.90
CA LEU A 34 -22.44 -23.58 -25.95
C LEU A 34 -22.22 -22.89 -24.59
N ILE A 35 -23.29 -22.59 -23.87
CA ILE A 35 -23.16 -22.08 -22.48
C ILE A 35 -22.43 -23.09 -21.60
N ALA A 36 -22.80 -24.37 -21.63
CA ALA A 36 -22.14 -25.42 -20.86
C ALA A 36 -20.67 -25.63 -21.26
N ALA A 37 -20.36 -25.54 -22.58
CA ALA A 37 -18.99 -25.61 -23.06
C ALA A 37 -18.14 -24.44 -22.57
N GLY A 38 -18.68 -23.22 -22.56
CA GLY A 38 -18.01 -22.04 -22.01
C GLY A 38 -17.79 -22.16 -20.50
N ASP A 39 -18.77 -22.67 -19.73
CA ASP A 39 -18.60 -22.91 -18.28
C ASP A 39 -17.51 -23.95 -18.02
N ALA A 40 -17.49 -25.05 -18.79
CA ALA A 40 -16.44 -26.05 -18.71
C ALA A 40 -15.05 -25.52 -19.07
N ALA A 41 -14.96 -24.59 -20.01
CA ALA A 41 -13.72 -23.91 -20.35
C ALA A 41 -13.24 -23.00 -19.21
N ILE A 42 -14.14 -22.26 -18.56
CA ILE A 42 -13.83 -21.43 -17.39
C ILE A 42 -13.28 -22.29 -16.23
N THR A 43 -13.87 -23.46 -15.95
CA THR A 43 -13.37 -24.35 -14.88
C THR A 43 -11.97 -24.91 -15.15
N ARG A 44 -11.55 -24.93 -16.42
CA ARG A 44 -10.20 -25.35 -16.87
C ARG A 44 -9.26 -24.17 -17.08
N ASP A 45 -9.67 -22.95 -16.69
CA ASP A 45 -8.94 -21.69 -16.91
C ASP A 45 -8.67 -21.36 -18.39
N GLN A 46 -9.46 -21.95 -19.29
CA GLN A 46 -9.41 -21.76 -20.74
C GLN A 46 -10.32 -20.59 -21.13
N THR A 47 -9.94 -19.37 -20.72
CA THR A 47 -10.80 -18.19 -20.89
C THR A 47 -11.03 -17.82 -22.35
N TYR A 48 -10.12 -18.20 -23.27
CA TYR A 48 -10.27 -17.94 -24.70
C TYR A 48 -11.39 -18.78 -25.29
N GLU A 49 -11.37 -20.09 -25.06
CA GLU A 49 -12.41 -21.03 -25.50
C GLU A 49 -13.77 -20.68 -24.88
N ALA A 50 -13.77 -20.18 -23.65
CA ALA A 50 -14.99 -19.70 -23.02
C ALA A 50 -15.61 -18.51 -23.76
N ILE A 51 -14.80 -17.51 -24.12
CA ILE A 51 -15.25 -16.34 -24.92
C ILE A 51 -15.79 -16.78 -26.26
N GLU A 52 -15.14 -17.73 -26.94
CA GLU A 52 -15.57 -18.26 -28.22
C GLU A 52 -16.92 -18.98 -28.10
N ALA A 53 -17.07 -19.84 -27.10
CA ALA A 53 -18.32 -20.55 -26.82
C ALA A 53 -19.49 -19.59 -26.51
N PHE A 54 -19.26 -18.60 -25.64
CA PHE A 54 -20.28 -17.59 -25.29
C PHE A 54 -20.60 -16.67 -26.49
N SER A 55 -19.63 -16.40 -27.35
CA SER A 55 -19.87 -15.66 -28.59
C SER A 55 -20.74 -16.45 -29.56
N GLY A 56 -20.52 -17.77 -29.71
CA GLY A 56 -21.40 -18.66 -30.42
C GLY A 56 -22.82 -18.72 -29.85
N ALA A 57 -22.95 -18.71 -28.51
CA ALA A 57 -24.24 -18.65 -27.85
C ALA A 57 -24.98 -17.32 -28.16
N LEU A 58 -24.27 -16.18 -28.17
CA LEU A 58 -24.85 -14.88 -28.52
C LEU A 58 -25.24 -14.78 -30.00
N ALA A 59 -24.55 -15.49 -30.90
CA ALA A 59 -24.95 -15.58 -32.30
C ALA A 59 -26.29 -16.30 -32.46
N LEU A 60 -26.63 -17.23 -31.57
CA LEU A 60 -27.92 -17.92 -31.54
C LEU A 60 -29.01 -17.11 -30.84
N LYS A 61 -28.65 -16.41 -29.75
CA LYS A 61 -29.53 -15.59 -28.91
C LYS A 61 -28.86 -14.28 -28.54
N HIS A 62 -29.02 -13.29 -29.38
CA HIS A 62 -28.42 -11.96 -29.23
C HIS A 62 -28.97 -11.14 -28.06
N ASP A 63 -30.09 -11.56 -27.46
CA ASP A 63 -30.77 -10.95 -26.32
C ASP A 63 -30.55 -11.74 -25.01
N SER A 64 -29.56 -12.62 -24.95
CA SER A 64 -29.28 -13.42 -23.78
C SER A 64 -28.42 -12.65 -22.75
N MET A 65 -29.06 -12.14 -21.70
CA MET A 65 -28.38 -11.54 -20.54
C MET A 65 -27.30 -12.49 -19.99
N LEU A 66 -27.61 -13.78 -19.84
CA LEU A 66 -26.69 -14.78 -19.31
C LEU A 66 -25.43 -14.93 -20.18
N ALA A 67 -25.56 -14.96 -21.48
CA ALA A 67 -24.41 -15.11 -22.38
C ALA A 67 -23.52 -13.86 -22.39
N TYR A 68 -24.10 -12.66 -22.37
CA TYR A 68 -23.36 -11.42 -22.19
C TYR A 68 -22.65 -11.38 -20.85
N LEU A 69 -23.32 -11.72 -19.74
CA LEU A 69 -22.74 -11.76 -18.40
C LEU A 69 -21.51 -12.68 -18.35
N LYS A 70 -21.63 -13.90 -18.86
CA LYS A 70 -20.56 -14.90 -18.85
C LYS A 70 -19.39 -14.50 -19.78
N ARG A 71 -19.66 -13.97 -20.97
CA ARG A 71 -18.62 -13.47 -21.87
C ARG A 71 -17.92 -12.23 -21.26
N GLY A 72 -18.67 -11.33 -20.69
CA GLY A 72 -18.15 -10.15 -20.00
C GLY A 72 -17.26 -10.50 -18.82
N ASP A 73 -17.65 -11.49 -17.99
CA ASP A 73 -16.76 -11.98 -16.90
C ASP A 73 -15.50 -12.65 -17.45
N SER A 74 -15.60 -13.40 -18.56
CA SER A 74 -14.46 -14.02 -19.23
C SER A 74 -13.47 -12.96 -19.77
N TYR A 75 -13.96 -11.89 -20.39
CA TYR A 75 -13.13 -10.74 -20.79
C TYR A 75 -12.47 -10.04 -19.60
N ARG A 76 -13.21 -9.87 -18.48
CA ARG A 76 -12.68 -9.29 -17.25
C ARG A 76 -11.51 -10.12 -16.70
N ARG A 77 -11.65 -11.45 -16.64
CA ARG A 77 -10.58 -12.38 -16.21
C ARG A 77 -9.32 -12.28 -17.07
N ARG A 78 -9.48 -12.00 -18.37
CA ARG A 78 -8.36 -11.77 -19.30
C ARG A 78 -7.76 -10.36 -19.25
N GLY A 79 -8.34 -9.45 -18.47
CA GLY A 79 -7.93 -8.06 -18.45
C GLY A 79 -8.41 -7.23 -19.64
N GLU A 80 -9.28 -7.78 -20.50
CA GLU A 80 -9.89 -7.07 -21.62
C GLU A 80 -11.06 -6.20 -21.16
N LEU A 81 -10.72 -5.23 -20.28
CA LEU A 81 -11.69 -4.47 -19.48
C LEU A 81 -12.70 -3.69 -20.34
N SER A 82 -12.28 -3.21 -21.52
CA SER A 82 -13.19 -2.49 -22.43
C SER A 82 -14.25 -3.40 -23.08
N ALA A 83 -13.89 -4.65 -23.40
CA ALA A 83 -14.84 -5.64 -23.91
C ALA A 83 -15.79 -6.09 -22.79
N ALA A 84 -15.24 -6.40 -21.60
CA ALA A 84 -16.02 -6.73 -20.42
C ALA A 84 -17.06 -5.65 -20.09
N LEU A 85 -16.65 -4.36 -20.12
CA LEU A 85 -17.53 -3.23 -19.84
C LEU A 85 -18.72 -3.16 -20.81
N ARG A 86 -18.52 -3.44 -22.12
CA ARG A 86 -19.61 -3.47 -23.11
C ARG A 86 -20.59 -4.59 -22.81
N ASP A 87 -20.09 -5.82 -22.71
CA ASP A 87 -20.94 -7.00 -22.50
C ASP A 87 -21.72 -6.92 -21.18
N LEU A 88 -21.08 -6.47 -20.10
CA LEU A 88 -21.76 -6.34 -18.80
C LEU A 88 -22.81 -5.22 -18.80
N ARG A 89 -22.63 -4.15 -19.59
CA ARG A 89 -23.68 -3.14 -19.81
C ARG A 89 -24.86 -3.72 -20.58
N ASP A 90 -24.60 -4.49 -21.64
CA ASP A 90 -25.64 -5.16 -22.40
C ASP A 90 -26.40 -6.12 -21.50
N ALA A 91 -25.71 -6.93 -20.70
CA ALA A 91 -26.33 -7.81 -19.71
C ALA A 91 -27.22 -7.04 -18.72
N SER A 92 -26.71 -5.91 -18.15
CA SER A 92 -27.50 -5.08 -17.20
C SER A 92 -28.66 -4.34 -17.86
N SER A 93 -28.61 -4.09 -19.16
CA SER A 93 -29.72 -3.47 -19.91
C SER A 93 -30.83 -4.46 -20.23
N LEU A 94 -30.47 -5.72 -20.49
CA LEU A 94 -31.41 -6.80 -20.76
C LEU A 94 -32.20 -7.25 -19.53
N ASP A 95 -31.53 -7.21 -18.35
CA ASP A 95 -32.20 -7.42 -17.09
C ASP A 95 -31.73 -6.37 -16.05
N PRO A 96 -32.46 -5.26 -15.92
CA PRO A 96 -32.12 -4.20 -14.97
C PRO A 96 -32.23 -4.58 -13.49
N THR A 97 -32.89 -5.72 -13.17
CA THR A 97 -33.08 -6.23 -11.79
C THR A 97 -31.99 -7.24 -11.40
N ALA A 98 -31.21 -7.72 -12.35
CA ALA A 98 -30.11 -8.63 -12.09
C ALA A 98 -28.95 -7.91 -11.38
N THR A 99 -28.61 -8.37 -10.20
CA THR A 99 -27.52 -7.76 -9.40
C THR A 99 -26.13 -8.16 -9.87
N ARG A 100 -25.96 -9.37 -10.38
CA ARG A 100 -24.63 -9.88 -10.79
C ARG A 100 -23.94 -9.09 -11.91
N PRO A 101 -24.63 -8.66 -13.00
CA PRO A 101 -24.02 -7.75 -13.98
C PRO A 101 -23.53 -6.43 -13.36
N LEU A 102 -24.29 -5.87 -12.41
CA LEU A 102 -23.92 -4.64 -11.72
C LEU A 102 -22.66 -4.82 -10.85
N GLU A 103 -22.57 -5.92 -10.11
CA GLU A 103 -21.38 -6.22 -9.33
C GLU A 103 -20.11 -6.24 -10.20
N LEU A 104 -20.17 -7.03 -11.30
CA LEU A 104 -19.03 -7.15 -12.22
C LEU A 104 -18.72 -5.84 -12.96
N LEU A 105 -19.75 -5.04 -13.30
CA LEU A 105 -19.54 -3.69 -13.84
C LEU A 105 -18.79 -2.78 -12.88
N GLY A 106 -19.14 -2.83 -11.61
CA GLY A 106 -18.41 -2.13 -10.55
C GLY A 106 -16.95 -2.58 -10.48
N ASP A 107 -16.71 -3.89 -10.45
CA ASP A 107 -15.37 -4.49 -10.40
C ASP A 107 -14.52 -4.07 -11.62
N VAL A 108 -15.11 -4.07 -12.83
CA VAL A 108 -14.44 -3.60 -14.06
C VAL A 108 -14.11 -2.12 -13.98
N ASN A 109 -15.01 -1.27 -13.46
CA ASN A 109 -14.72 0.15 -13.28
C ASN A 109 -13.59 0.38 -12.27
N VAL A 110 -13.54 -0.38 -11.16
CA VAL A 110 -12.42 -0.36 -10.21
C VAL A 110 -11.10 -0.73 -10.89
N ALA A 111 -11.10 -1.81 -11.67
CA ALA A 111 -9.91 -2.26 -12.40
C ALA A 111 -9.41 -1.24 -13.44
N MET A 112 -10.33 -0.41 -13.98
CA MET A 112 -10.02 0.70 -14.89
C MET A 112 -9.63 2.00 -14.15
N GLY A 113 -9.57 2.02 -12.83
CA GLY A 113 -9.32 3.23 -12.02
C GLY A 113 -10.49 4.24 -12.03
N ARG A 114 -11.68 3.82 -12.46
CA ARG A 114 -12.87 4.67 -12.57
C ARG A 114 -13.73 4.57 -11.32
N TYR A 115 -13.15 4.97 -10.19
CA TYR A 115 -13.73 4.71 -8.87
C TYR A 115 -15.09 5.38 -8.63
N GLU A 116 -15.30 6.59 -9.12
CA GLU A 116 -16.60 7.27 -9.04
C GLU A 116 -17.71 6.48 -9.77
N ARG A 117 -17.41 6.02 -11.00
CA ARG A 117 -18.36 5.18 -11.76
C ARG A 117 -18.60 3.82 -11.10
N ALA A 118 -17.57 3.26 -10.46
CA ALA A 118 -17.73 2.02 -9.69
C ALA A 118 -18.68 2.23 -8.53
N ALA A 119 -18.52 3.33 -7.79
CA ALA A 119 -19.41 3.69 -6.68
C ALA A 119 -20.87 3.87 -7.14
N ASP A 120 -21.11 4.52 -8.29
CA ASP A 120 -22.46 4.67 -8.86
C ASP A 120 -23.10 3.31 -9.17
N VAL A 121 -22.33 2.40 -9.74
CA VAL A 121 -22.80 1.05 -10.09
C VAL A 121 -23.09 0.23 -8.82
N TYR A 122 -22.20 0.27 -7.81
CA TYR A 122 -22.45 -0.42 -6.54
C TYR A 122 -23.64 0.16 -5.79
N ARG A 123 -23.86 1.48 -5.83
CA ARG A 123 -25.08 2.09 -5.26
C ARG A 123 -26.34 1.59 -5.96
N ARG A 124 -26.29 1.44 -7.28
CA ARG A 124 -27.41 0.84 -8.04
C ARG A 124 -27.62 -0.63 -7.64
N TYR A 125 -26.55 -1.42 -7.45
CA TYR A 125 -26.67 -2.78 -6.88
C TYR A 125 -27.40 -2.75 -5.54
N LEU A 126 -26.93 -1.90 -4.61
CA LEU A 126 -27.47 -1.80 -3.26
C LEU A 126 -28.90 -1.25 -3.19
N SER A 127 -29.40 -0.61 -4.24
CA SER A 127 -30.82 -0.27 -4.35
C SER A 127 -31.71 -1.46 -4.67
N LEU A 128 -31.15 -2.57 -5.17
CA LEU A 128 -31.84 -3.84 -5.45
C LEU A 128 -31.65 -4.84 -4.33
N ASP A 129 -30.48 -4.88 -3.72
CA ASP A 129 -30.13 -5.75 -2.58
C ASP A 129 -29.23 -4.94 -1.61
N ASP A 130 -29.85 -4.40 -0.56
CA ASP A 130 -29.21 -3.56 0.44
C ASP A 130 -28.49 -4.35 1.55
N ARG A 131 -28.59 -5.68 1.53
CA ARG A 131 -28.03 -6.60 2.54
C ARG A 131 -26.84 -7.41 2.01
N ALA A 132 -26.07 -6.85 1.08
CA ALA A 132 -24.88 -7.45 0.50
C ALA A 132 -23.60 -6.86 1.14
N PRO A 133 -23.05 -7.43 2.23
CA PRO A 133 -21.91 -6.85 2.96
C PRO A 133 -20.65 -6.73 2.08
N HIS A 134 -20.43 -7.69 1.17
CA HIS A 134 -19.32 -7.65 0.22
C HIS A 134 -19.42 -6.48 -0.79
N VAL A 135 -20.65 -6.08 -1.20
CA VAL A 135 -20.84 -4.96 -2.11
C VAL A 135 -20.77 -3.62 -1.36
N LEU A 136 -21.24 -3.58 -0.11
CA LEU A 136 -21.02 -2.42 0.76
C LEU A 136 -19.52 -2.15 0.97
N TYR A 137 -18.74 -3.20 1.21
CA TYR A 137 -17.27 -3.10 1.27
C TYR A 137 -16.67 -2.59 -0.06
N LYS A 138 -17.10 -3.16 -1.22
CA LYS A 138 -16.64 -2.72 -2.54
C LYS A 138 -16.99 -1.25 -2.82
N LEU A 139 -18.18 -0.80 -2.42
CA LEU A 139 -18.59 0.60 -2.52
C LEU A 139 -17.66 1.50 -1.69
N ALA A 140 -17.42 1.12 -0.45
CA ALA A 140 -16.54 1.87 0.45
C ALA A 140 -15.10 1.91 -0.08
N LEU A 141 -14.59 0.81 -0.59
CA LEU A 141 -13.26 0.75 -1.20
C LEU A 141 -13.16 1.66 -2.44
N ALA A 142 -14.23 1.75 -3.23
CA ALA A 142 -14.28 2.68 -4.37
C ALA A 142 -14.24 4.14 -3.89
N TYR A 143 -14.99 4.50 -2.85
CA TYR A 143 -14.92 5.83 -2.24
C TYR A 143 -13.53 6.14 -1.67
N TYR A 144 -12.95 5.21 -0.92
CA TYR A 144 -11.61 5.37 -0.34
C TYR A 144 -10.55 5.62 -1.42
N ARG A 145 -10.54 4.81 -2.49
CA ARG A 145 -9.60 4.97 -3.61
C ARG A 145 -9.84 6.26 -4.42
N ASN A 146 -11.04 6.81 -4.34
CA ASN A 146 -11.38 8.10 -4.97
C ASN A 146 -11.05 9.31 -4.06
N GLY A 147 -10.43 9.08 -2.89
CA GLY A 147 -10.12 10.12 -1.90
C GLY A 147 -11.34 10.63 -1.11
N GLN A 148 -12.47 9.94 -1.21
CA GLN A 148 -13.74 10.29 -0.56
C GLN A 148 -13.92 9.47 0.73
N THR A 149 -12.92 9.49 1.62
CA THR A 149 -12.87 8.63 2.82
C THR A 149 -14.07 8.82 3.75
N ALA A 150 -14.61 10.04 3.84
CA ALA A 150 -15.80 10.31 4.63
C ALA A 150 -17.04 9.54 4.14
N LEU A 151 -17.19 9.36 2.82
CA LEU A 151 -18.31 8.61 2.24
C LEU A 151 -18.18 7.09 2.40
N ALA A 152 -16.97 6.60 2.68
CA ALA A 152 -16.71 5.17 2.85
C ALA A 152 -17.17 4.66 4.23
N VAL A 153 -17.24 5.50 5.25
CA VAL A 153 -17.49 5.08 6.65
C VAL A 153 -18.86 4.43 6.82
N GLU A 154 -19.93 5.05 6.31
CA GLU A 154 -21.28 4.51 6.50
C GLU A 154 -21.49 3.15 5.80
N PRO A 155 -21.10 2.94 4.52
CA PRO A 155 -21.13 1.62 3.91
C PRO A 155 -20.32 0.58 4.69
N LEU A 156 -19.15 0.95 5.26
CA LEU A 156 -18.33 0.01 6.05
C LEU A 156 -18.99 -0.37 7.36
N ARG A 157 -19.56 0.60 8.10
CA ARG A 157 -20.31 0.31 9.32
C ARG A 157 -21.48 -0.64 9.05
N ARG A 158 -22.18 -0.45 7.93
CA ARG A 158 -23.24 -1.38 7.51
C ARG A 158 -22.69 -2.75 7.12
N ALA A 159 -21.55 -2.79 6.41
CA ALA A 159 -20.93 -4.06 6.01
C ALA A 159 -20.56 -4.91 7.22
N VAL A 160 -19.87 -4.33 8.22
CA VAL A 160 -19.46 -5.04 9.43
C VAL A 160 -20.65 -5.35 10.36
N ALA A 161 -21.72 -4.57 10.32
CA ALA A 161 -22.95 -4.87 11.04
C ALA A 161 -23.71 -6.07 10.45
N LEU A 162 -23.63 -6.29 9.14
CA LEU A 162 -24.22 -7.42 8.43
C LEU A 162 -23.35 -8.68 8.50
N ASP A 163 -22.05 -8.53 8.42
CA ASP A 163 -21.05 -9.59 8.54
C ASP A 163 -19.83 -9.09 9.31
N ASP A 164 -19.79 -9.37 10.60
CA ASP A 164 -18.72 -9.00 11.52
C ASP A 164 -17.40 -9.76 11.29
N ARG A 165 -17.38 -10.71 10.36
CA ARG A 165 -16.18 -11.52 10.04
C ARG A 165 -15.37 -11.01 8.85
N LEU A 166 -15.68 -9.84 8.34
CA LEU A 166 -14.96 -9.18 7.24
C LEU A 166 -13.76 -8.39 7.78
N ALA A 167 -12.62 -9.05 7.97
CA ALA A 167 -11.39 -8.42 8.48
C ALA A 167 -10.97 -7.21 7.65
N GLU A 168 -11.06 -7.31 6.32
CA GLU A 168 -10.71 -6.25 5.38
C GLU A 168 -11.65 -5.03 5.50
N ALA A 169 -12.92 -5.26 5.84
CA ALA A 169 -13.88 -4.17 6.05
C ALA A 169 -13.59 -3.42 7.36
N HIS A 170 -13.26 -4.14 8.44
CA HIS A 170 -12.81 -3.54 9.69
C HIS A 170 -11.51 -2.75 9.51
N TYR A 171 -10.54 -3.31 8.79
CA TYR A 171 -9.29 -2.61 8.47
C TYR A 171 -9.55 -1.31 7.67
N LEU A 172 -10.34 -1.38 6.61
CA LEU A 172 -10.64 -0.20 5.78
C LEU A 172 -11.44 0.84 6.57
N LEU A 173 -12.35 0.42 7.46
CA LEU A 173 -13.07 1.30 8.38
C LEU A 173 -12.11 2.06 9.29
N ALA A 174 -11.14 1.35 9.86
CA ALA A 174 -10.12 1.96 10.70
C ALA A 174 -9.29 3.00 9.94
N MET A 175 -8.89 2.71 8.70
CA MET A 175 -8.16 3.68 7.87
C MET A 175 -8.99 4.94 7.61
N CYS A 176 -10.28 4.79 7.30
CA CYS A 176 -11.18 5.93 7.09
C CYS A 176 -11.40 6.75 8.38
N LEU A 177 -11.48 6.08 9.54
CA LEU A 177 -11.63 6.74 10.85
C LEU A 177 -10.35 7.47 11.26
N LYS A 178 -9.17 6.88 11.02
CA LYS A 178 -7.86 7.51 11.24
C LYS A 178 -7.72 8.81 10.43
N ASP A 179 -8.11 8.79 9.15
CA ASP A 179 -8.12 9.99 8.29
C ASP A 179 -9.00 11.11 8.88
N GLN A 180 -10.07 10.74 9.60
CA GLN A 180 -10.97 11.66 10.30
C GLN A 180 -10.53 12.02 11.72
N LYS A 181 -9.37 11.52 12.18
CA LYS A 181 -8.84 11.70 13.55
C LYS A 181 -9.71 11.05 14.64
N HIS A 182 -10.45 10.02 14.30
CA HIS A 182 -11.21 9.20 15.23
C HIS A 182 -10.37 8.00 15.68
N ASP A 183 -9.19 8.27 16.25
CA ASP A 183 -8.17 7.27 16.52
C ASP A 183 -8.67 6.14 17.44
N ALA A 184 -9.47 6.44 18.46
CA ALA A 184 -10.00 5.42 19.38
C ALA A 184 -10.91 4.41 18.67
N GLU A 185 -11.80 4.86 17.76
CA GLU A 185 -12.66 3.97 16.97
C GLU A 185 -11.83 3.22 15.92
N ALA A 186 -10.79 3.85 15.36
CA ALA A 186 -9.86 3.20 14.44
C ALA A 186 -9.14 2.04 15.12
N MET A 187 -8.60 2.22 16.33
CA MET A 187 -7.94 1.17 17.11
C MET A 187 -8.89 0.00 17.42
N GLN A 188 -10.14 0.27 17.78
CA GLN A 188 -11.14 -0.78 18.00
C GLN A 188 -11.37 -1.59 16.71
N SER A 189 -11.50 -0.92 15.58
CA SER A 189 -11.70 -1.58 14.29
C SER A 189 -10.47 -2.38 13.86
N LEU A 190 -9.24 -1.90 14.10
CA LEU A 190 -8.00 -2.63 13.85
C LEU A 190 -7.89 -3.87 14.74
N THR A 191 -8.19 -3.73 16.02
CA THR A 191 -8.21 -4.86 16.96
C THR A 191 -9.19 -5.92 16.48
N ARG A 192 -10.38 -5.52 16.07
CA ARG A 192 -11.38 -6.46 15.54
C ARG A 192 -10.90 -7.13 14.25
N ALA A 193 -10.26 -6.40 13.33
CA ALA A 193 -9.66 -6.98 12.13
C ALA A 193 -8.61 -8.05 12.46
N LEU A 194 -7.78 -7.81 13.49
CA LEU A 194 -6.74 -8.74 13.94
C LEU A 194 -7.30 -9.94 14.71
N ASP A 195 -8.41 -9.80 15.44
CA ASP A 195 -9.13 -10.92 16.07
C ASP A 195 -9.63 -11.92 15.02
N ILE A 196 -10.07 -11.40 13.85
CA ILE A 196 -10.58 -12.21 12.75
C ILE A 196 -9.42 -12.79 11.93
N ASN A 197 -8.45 -11.96 11.58
CA ASN A 197 -7.28 -12.34 10.81
C ASN A 197 -5.98 -11.86 11.50
N PRO A 198 -5.39 -12.67 12.39
CA PRO A 198 -4.16 -12.33 13.09
C PRO A 198 -2.93 -12.12 12.17
N ALA A 199 -3.00 -12.60 10.92
CA ALA A 199 -1.93 -12.46 9.94
C ALA A 199 -2.03 -11.17 9.09
N LEU A 200 -2.99 -10.29 9.38
CA LEU A 200 -3.16 -9.03 8.64
C LEU A 200 -2.08 -8.02 9.08
N GLY A 201 -0.87 -8.15 8.49
CA GLY A 201 0.30 -7.34 8.86
C GLY A 201 0.05 -5.83 8.76
N ALA A 202 -0.68 -5.37 7.75
CA ALA A 202 -1.04 -3.96 7.61
C ALA A 202 -1.87 -3.43 8.80
N ALA A 203 -2.82 -4.22 9.32
CA ALA A 203 -3.59 -3.81 10.50
C ALA A 203 -2.72 -3.75 11.77
N ARG A 204 -1.73 -4.66 11.91
CA ARG A 204 -0.79 -4.61 13.03
C ARG A 204 0.10 -3.37 12.99
N GLU A 205 0.60 -3.04 11.80
CA GLU A 205 1.45 -1.86 11.61
C GLU A 205 0.69 -0.59 11.99
N GLU A 206 -0.52 -0.42 11.48
CA GLU A 206 -1.36 0.73 11.81
C GLU A 206 -1.77 0.80 13.28
N LEU A 207 -2.05 -0.35 13.91
CA LEU A 207 -2.38 -0.39 15.34
C LEU A 207 -1.15 -0.05 16.19
N ALA A 208 0.03 -0.55 15.82
CA ALA A 208 1.27 -0.21 16.49
C ALA A 208 1.56 1.30 16.44
N ASP A 209 1.38 1.91 15.26
CA ASP A 209 1.59 3.35 15.08
C ASP A 209 0.63 4.18 15.95
N LEU A 210 -0.65 3.79 16.01
CA LEU A 210 -1.63 4.48 16.85
C LEU A 210 -1.33 4.28 18.34
N ASP A 211 -0.99 3.07 18.78
CA ASP A 211 -0.62 2.79 20.16
C ASP A 211 0.59 3.64 20.60
N LEU A 212 1.65 3.66 19.78
CA LEU A 212 2.85 4.47 20.06
C LEU A 212 2.53 5.96 20.09
N ALA A 213 1.70 6.45 19.16
CA ALA A 213 1.31 7.86 19.11
C ALA A 213 0.47 8.28 20.34
N GLN A 214 -0.29 7.37 20.94
CA GLN A 214 -1.07 7.61 22.15
C GLN A 214 -0.29 7.37 23.46
N GLY A 215 0.97 6.93 23.36
CA GLY A 215 1.80 6.61 24.50
C GLY A 215 1.57 5.21 25.10
N ASN A 216 0.77 4.36 24.44
CA ASN A 216 0.57 2.95 24.78
C ASN A 216 1.78 2.12 24.32
N THR A 217 2.97 2.52 24.74
CA THR A 217 4.23 2.04 24.17
C THR A 217 4.38 0.52 24.24
N ARG A 218 3.94 -0.09 25.35
CA ARG A 218 4.01 -1.55 25.53
C ARG A 218 3.17 -2.31 24.49
N ASP A 219 1.96 -1.83 24.25
CA ASP A 219 1.04 -2.48 23.30
C ASP A 219 1.52 -2.28 21.86
N GLY A 220 2.02 -1.08 21.53
CA GLY A 220 2.63 -0.80 20.23
C GLY A 220 3.85 -1.69 19.95
N ILE A 221 4.76 -1.84 20.92
CA ILE A 221 5.91 -2.75 20.79
C ILE A 221 5.44 -4.19 20.59
N ALA A 222 4.44 -4.67 21.34
CA ALA A 222 3.91 -6.03 21.18
C ALA A 222 3.34 -6.27 19.76
N GLN A 223 2.69 -5.27 19.15
CA GLN A 223 2.24 -5.37 17.75
C GLN A 223 3.42 -5.42 16.78
N LEU A 224 4.48 -4.61 16.99
CA LEU A 224 5.68 -4.65 16.14
C LEU A 224 6.43 -5.98 16.26
N GLU A 225 6.54 -6.56 17.47
CA GLU A 225 7.15 -7.87 17.67
C GLU A 225 6.37 -8.99 16.96
N ALA A 226 5.03 -8.95 17.05
CA ALA A 226 4.18 -9.88 16.34
C ALA A 226 4.32 -9.72 14.81
N LEU A 227 4.46 -8.48 14.32
CA LEU A 227 4.71 -8.20 12.90
C LEU A 227 6.07 -8.71 12.44
N ALA A 228 7.13 -8.54 13.26
CA ALA A 228 8.46 -9.08 12.98
C ALA A 228 8.46 -10.62 12.93
N ALA A 229 7.62 -11.27 13.74
CA ALA A 229 7.43 -12.72 13.69
C ALA A 229 6.69 -13.19 12.42
N LEU A 230 5.74 -12.40 11.92
CA LEU A 230 5.02 -12.69 10.67
C LEU A 230 5.89 -12.49 9.42
N GLU A 231 6.80 -11.52 9.44
CA GLU A 231 7.65 -11.15 8.31
C GLU A 231 9.15 -11.39 8.61
N PRO A 232 9.55 -12.63 8.91
CA PRO A 232 10.89 -12.95 9.41
C PRO A 232 12.01 -12.76 8.37
N SER A 233 11.71 -12.49 7.12
CA SER A 233 12.69 -12.18 6.06
C SER A 233 12.98 -10.67 5.91
N ARG A 234 12.28 -9.82 6.65
CA ARG A 234 12.42 -8.37 6.58
C ARG A 234 13.19 -7.82 7.78
N PRO A 235 14.49 -7.48 7.63
CA PRO A 235 15.29 -6.93 8.73
C PRO A 235 14.71 -5.63 9.29
N GLN A 236 14.00 -4.84 8.46
CA GLN A 236 13.35 -3.60 8.88
C GLN A 236 12.40 -3.82 10.06
N ARG A 237 11.68 -4.94 10.14
CA ARG A 237 10.74 -5.21 11.23
C ARG A 237 11.42 -5.31 12.61
N LEU A 238 12.62 -5.88 12.67
CA LEU A 238 13.39 -5.89 13.93
C LEU A 238 14.02 -4.51 14.23
N VAL A 239 14.29 -3.72 13.19
CA VAL A 239 14.70 -2.32 13.37
C VAL A 239 13.57 -1.51 13.97
N ASP A 240 12.34 -1.65 13.48
CA ASP A 240 11.16 -0.95 13.99
C ASP A 240 10.93 -1.27 15.48
N VAL A 241 11.03 -2.56 15.86
CA VAL A 241 10.97 -3.00 17.27
C VAL A 241 12.08 -2.37 18.11
N GLY A 242 13.33 -2.41 17.62
CA GLY A 242 14.47 -1.84 18.35
C GLY A 242 14.35 -0.33 18.55
N LEU A 243 13.89 0.39 17.54
CA LEU A 243 13.65 1.83 17.63
C LEU A 243 12.49 2.15 18.59
N ALA A 244 11.42 1.36 18.59
CA ALA A 244 10.31 1.53 19.52
C ALA A 244 10.76 1.33 20.97
N TYR A 245 11.58 0.33 21.28
CA TYR A 245 12.21 0.17 22.59
C TYR A 245 13.09 1.37 22.97
N ALA A 246 13.88 1.87 22.02
CA ALA A 246 14.73 3.04 22.27
C ALA A 246 13.90 4.30 22.56
N HIS A 247 12.80 4.52 21.86
CA HIS A 247 11.86 5.62 22.14
C HIS A 247 11.17 5.47 23.49
N ALA A 248 10.96 4.23 23.96
CA ALA A 248 10.47 3.92 25.31
C ALA A 248 11.52 4.18 26.42
N GLY A 249 12.77 4.47 26.05
CA GLY A 249 13.89 4.55 26.97
C GLY A 249 14.48 3.18 27.38
N GLU A 250 13.97 2.09 26.79
CA GLU A 250 14.40 0.72 27.06
C GLU A 250 15.60 0.32 26.19
N TYR A 251 16.70 1.04 26.36
CA TYR A 251 17.88 0.92 25.49
C TYR A 251 18.52 -0.48 25.50
N ASP A 252 18.48 -1.19 26.61
CA ASP A 252 19.02 -2.57 26.70
C ASP A 252 18.22 -3.53 25.82
N HIS A 253 16.90 -3.41 25.80
CA HIS A 253 16.04 -4.19 24.91
C HIS A 253 16.25 -3.82 23.43
N ALA A 254 16.37 -2.53 23.15
CA ALA A 254 16.66 -2.03 21.81
C ALA A 254 17.97 -2.61 21.26
N ILE A 255 19.05 -2.52 22.03
CA ILE A 255 20.37 -3.02 21.64
C ILE A 255 20.38 -4.53 21.49
N THR A 256 19.72 -5.26 22.40
CA THR A 256 19.61 -6.72 22.32
C THR A 256 18.86 -7.16 21.08
N THR A 257 17.72 -6.50 20.77
CA THR A 257 16.91 -6.80 19.58
C THR A 257 17.68 -6.53 18.29
N LEU A 258 18.34 -5.37 18.20
CA LEU A 258 19.13 -5.02 17.02
C LEU A 258 20.42 -5.84 16.91
N GLY A 259 21.02 -6.27 18.03
CA GLY A 259 22.15 -7.20 18.04
C GLY A 259 21.77 -8.54 17.40
N ARG A 260 20.63 -9.13 17.80
CA ARG A 260 20.08 -10.33 17.17
C ARG A 260 19.77 -10.11 15.69
N ALA A 261 19.26 -8.93 15.33
CA ALA A 261 19.03 -8.56 13.94
C ALA A 261 20.34 -8.51 13.14
N ALA A 262 21.44 -7.99 13.69
CA ALA A 262 22.75 -7.95 13.06
C ALA A 262 23.35 -9.36 12.86
N GLU A 263 23.16 -10.27 13.83
CA GLU A 263 23.56 -11.66 13.71
C GLU A 263 22.77 -12.39 12.60
N ARG A 264 21.48 -12.14 12.52
CA ARG A 264 20.58 -12.80 11.56
C ARG A 264 20.72 -12.23 10.14
N TYR A 265 20.98 -10.93 10.02
CA TYR A 265 21.06 -10.19 8.76
C TYR A 265 22.36 -9.39 8.69
N PRO A 266 23.52 -10.05 8.59
CA PRO A 266 24.83 -9.40 8.64
C PRO A 266 25.05 -8.40 7.49
N ASP A 267 24.25 -8.53 6.42
CA ASP A 267 24.31 -7.64 5.25
C ASP A 267 23.29 -6.49 5.27
N ALA A 268 22.41 -6.42 6.26
CA ALA A 268 21.39 -5.39 6.32
C ALA A 268 21.93 -4.08 6.90
N GLU A 269 22.21 -3.11 6.03
CA GLU A 269 22.71 -1.78 6.41
C GLU A 269 21.82 -1.11 7.47
N VAL A 270 20.50 -1.20 7.31
CA VAL A 270 19.51 -0.56 8.20
C VAL A 270 19.67 -0.96 9.67
N VAL A 271 20.11 -2.19 9.93
CA VAL A 271 20.32 -2.70 11.29
C VAL A 271 21.53 -2.00 11.95
N TYR A 272 22.63 -1.88 11.21
CA TYR A 272 23.85 -1.22 11.71
C TYR A 272 23.66 0.29 11.87
N VAL A 273 22.89 0.92 10.98
CA VAL A 273 22.50 2.33 11.13
C VAL A 273 21.68 2.53 12.40
N ALA A 274 20.69 1.68 12.66
CA ALA A 274 19.87 1.76 13.87
C ALA A 274 20.70 1.55 15.14
N LEU A 275 21.56 0.51 15.18
CA LEU A 275 22.51 0.31 16.29
C LEU A 275 23.41 1.50 16.51
N GLY A 276 23.99 2.03 15.43
CA GLY A 276 24.87 3.19 15.48
C GLY A 276 24.17 4.42 16.01
N ARG A 277 22.94 4.68 15.59
CA ARG A 277 22.10 5.80 16.05
C ARG A 277 21.81 5.70 17.56
N ILE A 278 21.43 4.51 18.04
CA ILE A 278 21.14 4.30 19.47
C ILE A 278 22.40 4.46 20.32
N TRP A 279 23.53 3.83 19.93
CA TRP A 279 24.79 3.97 20.64
C TRP A 279 25.31 5.40 20.63
N LEU A 280 25.15 6.13 19.51
CA LEU A 280 25.54 7.52 19.40
C LEU A 280 24.72 8.42 20.34
N SER A 281 23.40 8.19 20.41
CA SER A 281 22.52 8.90 21.35
C SER A 281 22.94 8.66 22.81
N GLN A 282 23.25 7.42 23.18
CA GLN A 282 23.75 7.08 24.53
C GLN A 282 25.11 7.73 24.82
N ALA A 283 26.02 7.72 23.86
CA ALA A 283 27.32 8.34 23.98
C ALA A 283 27.22 9.86 24.25
N GLU A 284 26.31 10.54 23.58
CA GLU A 284 26.09 11.97 23.75
C GLU A 284 25.39 12.31 25.08
N ALA A 285 24.34 11.55 25.43
CA ALA A 285 23.57 11.77 26.64
C ALA A 285 24.43 11.57 27.93
N HIS A 286 25.29 10.54 27.93
CA HIS A 286 26.04 10.13 29.10
C HIS A 286 27.55 10.41 29.01
N LYS A 287 28.03 10.98 27.91
CA LYS A 287 29.45 11.17 27.57
C LYS A 287 30.23 9.84 27.68
N ASP A 288 29.57 8.76 27.27
CA ASP A 288 30.08 7.39 27.35
C ASP A 288 31.00 7.07 26.17
N ARG A 289 32.29 6.87 26.45
CA ARG A 289 33.29 6.51 25.44
C ARG A 289 33.11 5.09 24.90
N VAL A 290 32.56 4.18 25.71
CA VAL A 290 32.30 2.80 25.27
C VAL A 290 31.14 2.79 24.27
N ALA A 291 30.07 3.51 24.58
CA ALA A 291 28.94 3.71 23.65
C ALA A 291 29.39 4.36 22.34
N LEU A 292 30.28 5.38 22.41
CA LEU A 292 30.84 6.03 21.23
C LEU A 292 31.66 5.05 20.38
N SER A 293 32.48 4.19 21.01
CA SER A 293 33.25 3.15 20.29
C SER A 293 32.34 2.17 19.57
N LYS A 294 31.25 1.72 20.22
CA LYS A 294 30.26 0.82 19.62
C LYS A 294 29.49 1.52 18.49
N ALA A 295 29.15 2.80 18.64
CA ALA A 295 28.54 3.60 17.58
C ALA A 295 29.44 3.68 16.34
N LEU A 296 30.73 3.96 16.55
CA LEU A 296 31.72 4.00 15.47
C LEU A 296 31.80 2.66 14.74
N GLN A 297 31.91 1.56 15.46
CA GLN A 297 31.99 0.21 14.86
C GLN A 297 30.75 -0.10 14.01
N ALA A 298 29.54 0.18 14.51
CA ALA A 298 28.31 -0.07 13.79
C ALA A 298 28.19 0.83 12.55
N LEU A 299 28.46 2.13 12.69
CA LEU A 299 28.34 3.09 11.60
C LEU A 299 29.43 2.91 10.54
N GLU A 300 30.64 2.48 10.92
CA GLU A 300 31.68 2.09 9.97
C GLU A 300 31.24 0.90 9.11
N ALA A 301 30.67 -0.14 9.75
CA ALA A 301 30.13 -1.30 9.04
C ALA A 301 29.01 -0.93 8.06
N ALA A 302 28.17 0.06 8.42
CA ALA A 302 27.14 0.57 7.53
C ALA A 302 27.73 1.42 6.38
N ALA A 303 28.64 2.35 6.71
CA ALA A 303 29.25 3.29 5.76
C ALA A 303 30.21 2.61 4.73
N ALA A 304 30.75 1.45 5.08
CA ALA A 304 31.61 0.66 4.18
C ALA A 304 30.88 0.08 2.96
N ARG A 305 29.55 0.14 2.93
CA ARG A 305 28.73 -0.37 1.84
C ARG A 305 28.67 0.60 0.67
N ALA A 306 28.64 0.07 -0.54
CA ALA A 306 28.55 0.88 -1.75
C ALA A 306 27.23 1.69 -1.87
N THR A 307 26.21 1.26 -1.12
CA THR A 307 24.85 1.86 -1.07
C THR A 307 24.67 2.83 0.09
N ALA A 308 25.71 3.12 0.87
CA ALA A 308 25.60 3.98 2.04
C ALA A 308 24.95 5.33 1.70
N SER A 309 23.85 5.63 2.41
CA SER A 309 23.09 6.87 2.21
C SER A 309 23.79 8.06 2.81
N SER A 310 23.38 9.27 2.40
CA SER A 310 23.85 10.52 3.02
C SER A 310 23.60 10.53 4.54
N ASP A 311 22.46 10.00 5.02
CA ASP A 311 22.16 9.87 6.46
C ASP A 311 23.16 8.95 7.17
N THR A 312 23.44 7.76 6.60
CA THR A 312 24.43 6.82 7.14
C THR A 312 25.80 7.47 7.28
N LEU A 313 26.28 8.13 6.21
CA LEU A 313 27.56 8.82 6.20
C LEU A 313 27.58 10.01 7.18
N THR A 314 26.46 10.72 7.31
CA THR A 314 26.32 11.84 8.25
C THR A 314 26.44 11.38 9.71
N LEU A 315 25.75 10.29 10.06
CA LEU A 315 25.83 9.69 11.40
C LEU A 315 27.27 9.23 11.68
N TYR A 316 27.92 8.58 10.74
CA TYR A 316 29.30 8.13 10.89
C TYR A 316 30.27 9.32 11.04
N GLY A 317 30.14 10.35 10.19
CA GLY A 317 30.92 11.57 10.28
C GLY A 317 30.75 12.31 11.62
N ARG A 318 29.51 12.34 12.14
CA ARG A 318 29.19 12.88 13.48
C ARG A 318 29.89 12.08 14.59
N ALA A 319 29.82 10.75 14.55
CA ALA A 319 30.49 9.89 15.53
C ALA A 319 32.03 10.09 15.52
N LEU A 320 32.64 10.19 14.33
CA LEU A 320 34.05 10.51 14.14
C LEU A 320 34.41 11.88 14.73
N LEU A 321 33.54 12.89 14.53
CA LEU A 321 33.74 14.24 15.06
C LEU A 321 33.73 14.25 16.59
N LEU A 322 32.82 13.49 17.20
CA LEU A 322 32.71 13.33 18.66
C LEU A 322 33.90 12.56 19.25
N SER A 323 34.44 11.59 18.54
CA SER A 323 35.63 10.84 18.98
C SER A 323 36.95 11.60 18.79
N GLY A 324 36.92 12.78 18.16
CA GLY A 324 38.11 13.59 17.90
C GLY A 324 38.86 13.18 16.61
N GLN A 325 38.33 12.26 15.80
CA GLN A 325 38.92 11.86 14.50
C GLN A 325 38.53 12.84 13.39
N ILE A 326 39.00 14.09 13.53
CA ILE A 326 38.51 15.23 12.73
C ILE A 326 38.77 15.06 11.23
N ASP A 327 39.96 14.56 10.86
CA ASP A 327 40.34 14.37 9.44
C ASP A 327 39.46 13.31 8.74
N ALA A 328 39.15 12.23 9.46
CA ALA A 328 38.25 11.19 8.94
C ALA A 328 36.80 11.73 8.86
N SER A 329 36.36 12.47 9.90
CA SER A 329 35.04 13.08 9.93
C SER A 329 34.83 14.01 8.73
N GLU A 330 35.76 14.93 8.45
CA GLU A 330 35.63 15.87 7.33
C GLU A 330 35.51 15.13 6.00
N ARG A 331 36.33 14.11 5.75
CA ARG A 331 36.26 13.31 4.51
C ARG A 331 34.92 12.60 4.34
N ILE A 332 34.43 11.96 5.41
CA ILE A 332 33.14 11.24 5.36
C ILE A 332 31.98 12.22 5.19
N LEU A 333 32.01 13.37 5.84
CA LEU A 333 30.97 14.39 5.70
C LEU A 333 31.00 15.07 4.32
N GLN A 334 32.17 15.22 3.69
CA GLN A 334 32.26 15.64 2.29
C GLN A 334 31.59 14.62 1.35
N GLN A 335 31.80 13.32 1.59
CA GLN A 335 31.12 12.27 0.85
C GLN A 335 29.60 12.33 1.11
N ALA A 336 29.15 12.51 2.37
CA ALA A 336 27.74 12.64 2.74
C ALA A 336 27.06 13.78 1.96
N THR A 337 27.74 14.96 1.87
CA THR A 337 27.19 16.13 1.17
C THR A 337 27.17 16.00 -0.35
N SER A 338 27.82 14.99 -0.92
CA SER A 338 27.82 14.68 -2.36
C SER A 338 26.94 13.46 -2.72
N THR A 339 26.41 12.75 -1.72
CA THR A 339 25.55 11.55 -1.92
C THR A 339 24.07 11.95 -1.95
N LEU A 340 23.38 11.66 -3.04
CA LEU A 340 21.96 12.02 -3.20
C LEU A 340 21.01 10.91 -2.72
N PRO A 341 19.86 11.25 -2.10
CA PRO A 341 19.46 12.58 -1.66
C PRO A 341 20.32 13.05 -0.49
N VAL A 342 20.70 14.34 -0.49
CA VAL A 342 21.60 14.88 0.54
C VAL A 342 20.81 15.14 1.83
N GLU A 343 21.33 14.65 2.94
CA GLU A 343 20.86 15.00 4.27
C GLU A 343 21.33 16.40 4.65
N PRO A 344 20.45 17.39 4.85
CA PRO A 344 20.88 18.79 5.10
C PRO A 344 21.83 18.94 6.27
N VAL A 345 21.64 18.19 7.36
CA VAL A 345 22.45 18.27 8.57
C VAL A 345 23.91 17.81 8.35
N ALA A 346 24.20 17.12 7.25
CA ALA A 346 25.56 16.78 6.83
C ALA A 346 26.43 18.04 6.66
N PHE A 347 25.87 19.09 6.08
CA PHE A 347 26.58 20.38 5.93
C PHE A 347 26.88 21.05 7.26
N PHE A 348 26.00 20.91 8.26
CA PHE A 348 26.23 21.43 9.60
C PHE A 348 27.42 20.73 10.27
N TYR A 349 27.46 19.40 10.25
CA TYR A 349 28.58 18.66 10.82
C TYR A 349 29.88 18.85 10.02
N LEU A 350 29.79 18.97 8.69
CA LEU A 350 30.95 19.30 7.84
C LEU A 350 31.55 20.67 8.21
N SER A 351 30.70 21.67 8.45
CA SER A 351 31.16 22.96 8.93
C SER A 351 31.94 22.84 10.24
N GLY A 352 31.41 22.10 11.22
CA GLY A 352 32.07 21.87 12.50
C GLY A 352 33.39 21.09 12.39
N ALA A 353 33.48 20.12 11.49
CA ALA A 353 34.72 19.38 11.22
C ALA A 353 35.79 20.29 10.56
N ALA A 354 35.41 21.01 9.51
CA ALA A 354 36.29 21.95 8.80
C ALA A 354 36.79 23.06 9.72
N GLU A 355 35.94 23.59 10.58
CA GLU A 355 36.34 24.63 11.55
C GLU A 355 37.41 24.13 12.53
N ARG A 356 37.23 22.91 13.08
CA ARG A 356 38.22 22.29 14.02
C ARG A 356 39.57 22.02 13.34
N ARG A 357 39.57 21.85 11.99
CA ARG A 357 40.81 21.73 11.21
C ARG A 357 41.44 23.09 10.82
N GLY A 358 40.75 24.20 11.11
CA GLY A 358 41.19 25.52 10.67
C GLY A 358 40.82 25.86 9.22
N HIS A 359 40.03 25.05 8.54
CA HIS A 359 39.54 25.28 7.17
C HIS A 359 38.36 26.27 7.18
N VAL A 360 38.60 27.51 7.61
CA VAL A 360 37.55 28.50 7.92
C VAL A 360 36.65 28.82 6.71
N SER A 361 37.21 28.86 5.50
CA SER A 361 36.43 29.09 4.27
C SER A 361 35.45 27.94 4.02
N ALA A 362 35.94 26.69 4.08
CA ALA A 362 35.10 25.50 3.89
C ALA A 362 34.01 25.39 4.97
N ALA A 363 34.37 25.72 6.22
CA ALA A 363 33.41 25.75 7.32
C ALA A 363 32.27 26.74 7.06
N ARG A 364 32.61 27.99 6.67
CA ARG A 364 31.59 28.99 6.33
C ARG A 364 30.70 28.55 5.16
N ASP A 365 31.30 28.05 4.10
CA ASP A 365 30.56 27.67 2.88
C ASP A 365 29.60 26.52 3.15
N ALA A 366 30.03 25.53 3.95
CA ALA A 366 29.18 24.45 4.41
C ALA A 366 28.02 24.97 5.28
N LEU A 367 28.28 25.87 6.24
CA LEU A 367 27.25 26.44 7.10
C LEU A 367 26.24 27.28 6.31
N VAL A 368 26.69 28.08 5.34
CA VAL A 368 25.81 28.84 4.44
C VAL A 368 24.92 27.88 3.64
N LYS A 369 25.49 26.78 3.16
CA LYS A 369 24.71 25.77 2.44
C LYS A 369 23.65 25.13 3.34
N TYR A 370 23.99 24.76 4.57
CA TYR A 370 23.02 24.26 5.55
C TYR A 370 21.87 25.24 5.77
N LEU A 371 22.17 26.51 6.02
CA LEU A 371 21.17 27.57 6.21
C LEU A 371 20.27 27.78 5.00
N SER A 372 20.74 27.49 3.79
CA SER A 372 19.91 27.57 2.58
C SER A 372 18.88 26.43 2.47
N LEU A 373 19.02 25.36 3.26
CA LEU A 373 18.22 24.13 3.20
C LEU A 373 17.26 23.96 4.38
N ILE A 374 17.37 24.78 5.43
CA ILE A 374 16.55 24.73 6.62
C ILE A 374 15.54 25.89 6.69
N ASP A 375 14.54 25.78 7.55
CA ASP A 375 13.51 26.78 7.79
C ASP A 375 14.03 28.03 8.50
N ASP A 376 13.33 29.17 8.33
CA ASP A 376 13.79 30.48 8.79
C ASP A 376 13.97 30.59 10.32
N ASP A 377 13.15 29.88 11.10
CA ASP A 377 13.24 29.91 12.56
C ASP A 377 14.58 29.38 13.09
N GLN A 378 15.20 28.42 12.42
CA GLN A 378 16.51 27.86 12.79
C GLN A 378 17.68 28.72 12.24
N LYS A 379 17.48 29.51 11.20
CA LYS A 379 18.52 30.36 10.59
C LYS A 379 19.02 31.44 11.55
N ALA A 380 18.12 32.02 12.33
CA ALA A 380 18.46 33.13 13.22
C ALA A 380 19.56 32.78 14.23
N LEU A 381 19.51 31.54 14.77
CA LEU A 381 20.49 31.08 15.76
C LEU A 381 21.90 30.87 15.20
N LEU A 382 22.02 30.56 13.92
CA LEU A 382 23.29 30.18 13.27
C LEU A 382 23.89 31.32 12.42
N SER A 383 23.11 32.36 12.11
CA SER A 383 23.57 33.50 11.29
C SER A 383 24.74 34.25 11.91
N GLY A 384 24.78 34.37 13.24
CA GLY A 384 25.89 34.96 13.99
C GLY A 384 27.20 34.18 13.80
N HIS A 385 27.12 32.84 13.76
CA HIS A 385 28.31 32.00 13.54
C HIS A 385 28.89 32.15 12.12
N VAL A 386 28.03 32.30 11.10
CA VAL A 386 28.48 32.63 9.74
C VAL A 386 29.22 33.97 9.70
N ALA A 387 28.73 34.97 10.44
CA ALA A 387 29.39 36.28 10.53
C ALA A 387 30.78 36.19 11.18
N ASP A 388 30.89 35.40 12.29
CA ASP A 388 32.19 35.16 12.95
C ASP A 388 33.19 34.45 12.03
N LEU A 389 32.77 33.35 11.36
CA LEU A 389 33.62 32.66 10.38
C LEU A 389 34.09 33.59 9.27
N SER A 390 33.21 34.47 8.75
CA SER A 390 33.55 35.46 7.75
C SER A 390 34.56 36.49 8.26
N ALA A 391 34.44 36.95 9.51
CA ALA A 391 35.36 37.86 10.15
C ALA A 391 36.77 37.23 10.37
N ARG A 392 36.80 35.95 10.73
CA ARG A 392 38.05 35.16 10.89
C ARG A 392 38.78 34.99 9.58
N MET A 393 38.06 34.73 8.45
CA MET A 393 38.65 34.68 7.11
C MET A 393 39.33 35.99 6.71
N ASN A 394 38.72 37.14 7.03
CA ASN A 394 39.27 38.46 6.67
C ASN A 394 40.49 38.86 7.52
N ARG A 395 40.71 38.25 8.70
CA ARG A 395 41.90 38.47 9.56
C ARG A 395 43.13 37.70 9.06
N HIS A 396 42.96 36.70 8.23
CA HIS A 396 44.04 35.85 7.69
C HIS A 396 44.38 36.17 6.23
N ARG A 397 43.74 37.20 5.65
CA ARG A 397 44.12 37.87 4.40
C ARG A 397 44.94 39.11 4.69
#